data_fc51464236a6395dfffcf649bdfd3fe7
#
_entry.id   fc51464236a6395dfffcf649bdfd3fe7
#
_cell.length_a   1.000
_cell.length_b   1.000
_cell.length_c   1.000
_cell.angle_alpha   90.00
_cell.angle_beta   90.00
_cell.angle_gamma   90.00
#
_symmetry.space_group_name_H-M   'P 1'
#
loop_
_entity.id
_entity.type
_entity.pdbx_description
1 polymer ?
#
loop_
_entity_poly.entity_id
_entity_poly.type
_entity_poly.pdbx_seq_one_letter_code
_entity_poly.pdbx_strand_id
1 'polypeptide(L)'
;YLFDLENTGKRKEIRVDCFKDQTINLASKPDKERTGLTRNSIWLGDNQTFYLTRVSRDMKRVDICSYTIGEDSVKAIIEERLNTSMETRPLAMTDNGKELIHWSERDGWAHLYLYDAQGNLKNRITKGPWHVDAIVDVDSKNRVVYFKANAREKGDTTPYYEHLYRVNLDGSGLKLITPGDYFHLVSMDKSMRYIVDNYSRVNTIPATALYDNQGNRLMTLEESDFSQLFMAGYKFPEPFSVKAADGVTDLYGVMYKPFDFDSTKVYPVINYVYPGPQQEGTFFRYIPLNPRTDRLAQAGFVVVCMGCLLYTSPSPRDS
;
A
#
# COMPACT_ATOMS: atom_id res chain seq x y z
N TYR A 1 -14.85 16.23 19.15
CA TYR A 1 -15.67 16.21 20.39
C TYR A 1 -15.78 14.80 20.92
N LEU A 2 -15.71 14.65 22.25
CA LEU A 2 -16.05 13.43 22.98
C LEU A 2 -17.48 13.60 23.53
N PHE A 3 -18.31 12.60 23.30
CA PHE A 3 -19.67 12.58 23.82
C PHE A 3 -19.80 11.51 24.92
N ASP A 4 -20.35 11.87 26.04
CA ASP A 4 -20.70 10.95 27.11
C ASP A 4 -22.12 10.37 26.83
N LEU A 5 -22.18 9.07 26.53
CA LEU A 5 -23.43 8.39 26.19
C LEU A 5 -24.31 8.11 27.40
N GLU A 6 -23.74 8.07 28.61
CA GLU A 6 -24.48 7.87 29.87
C GLU A 6 -25.04 9.19 30.36
N ASN A 7 -24.36 10.32 30.08
CA ASN A 7 -24.79 11.66 30.44
C ASN A 7 -25.12 12.46 29.18
N THR A 8 -26.21 12.10 28.51
CA THR A 8 -26.62 12.70 27.24
C THR A 8 -26.67 14.24 27.32
N GLY A 9 -25.97 14.90 26.43
CA GLY A 9 -25.84 16.36 26.36
C GLY A 9 -24.50 16.91 26.82
N LYS A 10 -23.67 16.14 27.48
CA LYS A 10 -22.30 16.54 27.79
C LYS A 10 -21.39 16.20 26.60
N ARG A 11 -20.79 17.23 26.04
CA ARG A 11 -19.72 17.09 25.06
C ARG A 11 -18.48 17.78 25.55
N LYS A 12 -17.33 17.17 25.33
CA LYS A 12 -16.03 17.75 25.61
C LYS A 12 -15.32 18.02 24.26
N GLU A 13 -14.88 19.24 24.07
CA GLU A 13 -14.01 19.57 22.96
C GLU A 13 -12.59 19.10 23.27
N ILE A 14 -11.97 18.42 22.31
CA ILE A 14 -10.59 17.96 22.38
C ILE A 14 -9.75 18.89 21.53
N ARG A 15 -8.77 19.54 22.13
CA ARG A 15 -7.85 20.40 21.39
C ARG A 15 -6.84 19.56 20.63
N VAL A 16 -6.87 19.71 19.31
CA VAL A 16 -6.02 18.97 18.36
C VAL A 16 -5.11 19.88 17.55
N ASP A 17 -5.30 21.21 17.66
CA ASP A 17 -4.64 22.18 16.81
C ASP A 17 -3.13 22.26 17.08
N CYS A 18 -2.35 22.33 16.00
CA CYS A 18 -0.91 22.54 16.03
C CYS A 18 -0.44 23.26 14.76
N PHE A 19 -0.86 22.79 13.58
CA PHE A 19 -0.48 23.36 12.31
C PHE A 19 -1.65 24.12 11.70
N LYS A 20 -1.37 25.25 11.06
CA LYS A 20 -2.39 25.95 10.29
C LYS A 20 -2.86 25.05 9.14
N ASP A 21 -4.19 24.97 8.94
CA ASP A 21 -4.83 24.19 7.88
C ASP A 21 -4.39 22.69 7.86
N GLN A 22 -4.21 22.10 9.02
CA GLN A 22 -3.80 20.71 9.18
C GLN A 22 -4.88 19.72 8.75
N THR A 23 -4.44 18.55 8.27
CA THR A 23 -5.30 17.37 8.08
C THR A 23 -5.18 16.45 9.28
N ILE A 24 -6.31 15.90 9.74
CA ILE A 24 -6.37 14.98 10.88
C ILE A 24 -6.97 13.66 10.40
N ASN A 25 -6.25 12.58 10.65
CA ASN A 25 -6.71 11.21 10.36
C ASN A 25 -6.76 10.42 11.68
N LEU A 26 -7.96 9.99 12.06
CA LEU A 26 -8.14 9.14 13.22
C LEU A 26 -7.66 7.73 12.92
N ALA A 27 -6.79 7.19 13.75
CA ALA A 27 -6.33 5.82 13.62
C ALA A 27 -7.46 4.84 13.96
N SER A 28 -7.59 3.79 13.18
CA SER A 28 -8.61 2.76 13.38
C SER A 28 -8.12 1.40 12.90
N LYS A 29 -8.70 0.34 13.45
CA LYS A 29 -8.49 -1.05 13.00
C LYS A 29 -9.84 -1.69 12.67
N PRO A 30 -9.88 -2.66 11.73
CA PRO A 30 -11.09 -3.43 11.47
C PRO A 30 -11.56 -4.15 12.75
N ASP A 31 -12.86 -4.11 13.03
CA ASP A 31 -13.46 -4.89 14.09
C ASP A 31 -13.58 -6.35 13.62
N LYS A 32 -12.67 -7.19 14.08
CA LYS A 32 -12.59 -8.61 13.69
C LYS A 32 -13.69 -9.48 14.33
N GLU A 33 -14.41 -8.98 15.34
CA GLU A 33 -15.37 -9.80 16.10
C GLU A 33 -16.78 -9.79 15.49
N ARG A 34 -17.11 -8.86 14.62
CA ARG A 34 -18.46 -8.74 14.06
C ARG A 34 -18.57 -9.36 12.65
N THR A 35 -19.39 -10.38 12.55
CA THR A 35 -19.78 -10.97 11.27
C THR A 35 -20.78 -10.06 10.53
N GLY A 36 -20.47 -9.70 9.28
CA GLY A 36 -21.43 -9.13 8.32
C GLY A 36 -21.43 -7.60 8.15
N LEU A 37 -20.78 -6.83 9.03
CA LEU A 37 -20.58 -5.39 8.83
C LEU A 37 -19.12 -5.03 9.12
N THR A 38 -18.42 -4.52 8.13
CA THR A 38 -17.08 -3.97 8.34
C THR A 38 -17.20 -2.67 9.12
N ARG A 39 -16.96 -2.71 10.42
CA ARG A 39 -16.83 -1.54 11.26
C ARG A 39 -15.37 -1.39 11.68
N ASN A 40 -14.90 -0.18 11.76
CA ASN A 40 -13.57 0.12 12.27
C ASN A 40 -13.70 0.56 13.75
N SER A 41 -12.84 0.01 14.59
CA SER A 41 -12.67 0.48 15.96
C SER A 41 -11.56 1.52 16.02
N ILE A 42 -11.80 2.62 16.69
CA ILE A 42 -10.77 3.63 17.00
C ILE A 42 -9.88 3.21 18.19
N TRP A 43 -10.29 2.18 18.91
CA TRP A 43 -9.57 1.64 20.07
C TRP A 43 -8.54 0.61 19.59
N LEU A 44 -7.28 1.03 19.45
CA LEU A 44 -6.24 0.15 18.95
C LEU A 44 -5.68 -0.80 20.01
N GLY A 45 -5.61 -0.37 21.25
CA GLY A 45 -5.04 -1.13 22.35
C GLY A 45 -5.97 -1.29 23.54
N ASP A 46 -6.39 -0.19 24.13
CA ASP A 46 -7.32 -0.13 25.27
C ASP A 46 -8.58 0.69 24.90
N ASN A 47 -9.54 0.80 25.82
CA ASN A 47 -10.75 1.58 25.60
C ASN A 47 -10.65 2.99 26.26
N GLN A 48 -9.46 3.47 26.54
CA GLN A 48 -9.20 4.75 27.20
C GLN A 48 -8.40 5.70 26.29
N THR A 49 -7.58 5.15 25.38
CA THR A 49 -6.67 5.92 24.55
C THR A 49 -6.96 5.68 23.07
N PHE A 50 -7.12 6.75 22.31
CA PHE A 50 -7.13 6.67 20.84
C PHE A 50 -5.97 7.48 20.25
N TYR A 51 -5.67 7.21 19.00
CA TYR A 51 -4.55 7.77 18.29
C TYR A 51 -5.02 8.47 17.02
N LEU A 52 -4.31 9.52 16.64
CA LEU A 52 -4.55 10.23 15.39
C LEU A 52 -3.23 10.68 14.77
N THR A 53 -3.25 10.85 13.47
CA THR A 53 -2.17 11.49 12.71
C THR A 53 -2.63 12.88 12.32
N ARG A 54 -1.84 13.91 12.59
CA ARG A 54 -2.04 15.25 12.02
C ARG A 54 -0.90 15.59 11.07
N VAL A 55 -1.25 16.17 9.93
CA VAL A 55 -0.33 16.47 8.85
C VAL A 55 -0.46 17.93 8.50
N SER A 56 0.65 18.64 8.39
CA SER A 56 0.65 20.05 7.92
C SER A 56 0.22 20.13 6.45
N ARG A 57 -0.32 21.28 6.04
CA ARG A 57 -0.78 21.51 4.68
C ARG A 57 0.30 21.29 3.61
N ASP A 58 1.55 21.61 3.93
CA ASP A 58 2.70 21.42 3.05
C ASP A 58 3.24 19.97 3.06
N MET A 59 2.59 19.08 3.82
CA MET A 59 2.95 17.66 4.00
C MET A 59 4.39 17.42 4.50
N LYS A 60 5.03 18.42 5.09
CA LYS A 60 6.41 18.32 5.59
C LYS A 60 6.51 18.06 7.09
N ARG A 61 5.37 18.05 7.77
CA ARG A 61 5.28 17.83 9.22
C ARG A 61 4.16 16.82 9.49
N VAL A 62 4.51 15.73 10.16
CA VAL A 62 3.59 14.68 10.56
C VAL A 62 3.78 14.42 12.04
N ASP A 63 2.70 14.48 12.81
CA ASP A 63 2.68 14.07 14.22
C ASP A 63 1.74 12.88 14.39
N ILE A 64 2.21 11.86 15.08
CA ILE A 64 1.36 10.83 15.67
C ILE A 64 1.02 11.30 17.08
N CYS A 65 -0.26 11.38 17.36
CA CYS A 65 -0.77 11.89 18.63
C CYS A 65 -1.58 10.82 19.35
N SER A 66 -1.52 10.82 20.67
CA SER A 66 -2.42 10.07 21.55
C SER A 66 -3.36 11.03 22.29
N TYR A 67 -4.55 10.53 22.62
CA TYR A 67 -5.47 11.18 23.52
C TYR A 67 -6.04 10.15 24.48
N THR A 68 -5.89 10.39 25.77
CA THR A 68 -6.51 9.56 26.82
C THR A 68 -7.76 10.26 27.34
N ILE A 69 -8.84 9.50 27.53
CA ILE A 69 -10.10 10.03 28.06
C ILE A 69 -9.84 10.77 29.38
N GLY A 70 -10.33 12.00 29.48
CA GLY A 70 -10.10 12.88 30.60
C GLY A 70 -9.09 13.99 30.39
N GLU A 71 -8.19 13.85 29.44
CA GLU A 71 -7.24 14.92 29.06
C GLU A 71 -7.95 16.07 28.33
N ASP A 72 -7.30 17.24 28.24
CA ASP A 72 -7.85 18.43 27.57
C ASP A 72 -7.39 18.56 26.11
N SER A 73 -6.29 17.91 25.75
CA SER A 73 -5.69 17.98 24.41
C SER A 73 -4.96 16.70 24.07
N VAL A 74 -4.74 16.49 22.78
CA VAL A 74 -3.86 15.42 22.30
C VAL A 74 -2.41 15.73 22.64
N LYS A 75 -1.62 14.67 22.82
CA LYS A 75 -0.16 14.72 22.98
C LYS A 75 0.50 14.18 21.72
N ALA A 76 1.43 14.93 21.12
CA ALA A 76 2.30 14.40 20.09
C ALA A 76 3.29 13.42 20.75
N ILE A 77 3.28 12.17 20.28
CA ILE A 77 4.17 11.10 20.77
C ILE A 77 5.27 10.76 19.76
N ILE A 78 5.03 10.99 18.47
CA ILE A 78 6.03 10.86 17.41
C ILE A 78 5.92 12.11 16.54
N GLU A 79 7.03 12.76 16.26
CA GLU A 79 7.09 13.92 15.37
C GLU A 79 8.06 13.67 14.23
N GLU A 80 7.58 13.81 13.00
CA GLU A 80 8.41 13.73 11.80
C GLU A 80 8.44 15.06 11.06
N ARG A 81 9.62 15.42 10.59
CA ARG A 81 9.91 16.67 9.89
C ARG A 81 10.88 16.39 8.75
N LEU A 82 10.41 16.54 7.51
CA LEU A 82 11.24 16.39 6.32
C LEU A 82 11.17 17.65 5.45
N ASN A 83 12.13 17.83 4.58
CA ASN A 83 12.14 18.92 3.59
C ASN A 83 11.28 18.61 2.36
N THR A 84 10.90 17.34 2.19
CA THR A 84 10.06 16.83 1.12
C THR A 84 8.65 16.53 1.62
N SER A 85 7.71 16.38 0.71
CA SER A 85 6.37 15.87 1.01
C SER A 85 6.45 14.46 1.59
N MET A 86 5.71 14.21 2.67
CA MET A 86 5.64 12.91 3.34
C MET A 86 4.29 12.25 3.07
N GLU A 87 4.31 10.97 2.79
CA GLU A 87 3.12 10.15 2.86
C GLU A 87 2.85 9.66 4.28
N THR A 88 1.63 9.24 4.50
CA THR A 88 1.22 8.58 5.75
C THR A 88 0.51 7.28 5.46
N ARG A 89 0.69 6.31 6.34
CA ARG A 89 -0.03 5.04 6.32
C ARG A 89 -0.76 4.84 7.65
N PRO A 90 -1.80 4.00 7.67
CA PRO A 90 -2.50 3.68 8.91
C PRO A 90 -1.53 3.20 9.99
N LEU A 91 -1.68 3.74 11.19
CA LEU A 91 -0.93 3.32 12.35
C LEU A 91 -1.39 1.93 12.78
N ALA A 92 -0.45 1.03 13.05
CA ALA A 92 -0.73 -0.26 13.63
C ALA A 92 -0.25 -0.33 15.08
N MET A 93 -0.92 -1.15 15.89
CA MET A 93 -0.57 -1.35 17.29
C MET A 93 -0.65 -2.83 17.64
N THR A 94 0.20 -3.27 18.54
CA THR A 94 0.07 -4.60 19.14
C THR A 94 -1.20 -4.69 20.00
N ASP A 95 -1.83 -5.88 20.08
CA ASP A 95 -3.13 -6.06 20.74
C ASP A 95 -3.14 -5.68 22.24
N ASN A 96 -1.97 -5.68 22.88
CA ASN A 96 -1.83 -5.27 24.27
C ASN A 96 -1.73 -3.74 24.45
N GLY A 97 -1.79 -2.97 23.35
CA GLY A 97 -1.71 -1.51 23.39
C GLY A 97 -0.36 -0.92 23.81
N LYS A 98 0.69 -1.73 23.91
CA LYS A 98 1.99 -1.31 24.45
C LYS A 98 2.98 -0.84 23.41
N GLU A 99 2.77 -1.22 22.14
CA GLU A 99 3.71 -0.92 21.08
C GLU A 99 2.99 -0.46 19.82
N LEU A 100 3.58 0.54 19.16
CA LEU A 100 3.14 1.13 17.90
C LEU A 100 4.08 0.71 16.79
N ILE A 101 3.53 0.40 15.61
CA ILE A 101 4.30 0.22 14.39
C ILE A 101 3.98 1.41 13.50
N HIS A 102 4.98 2.24 13.27
CA HIS A 102 4.89 3.43 12.45
C HIS A 102 5.62 3.25 11.13
N TRP A 103 4.95 3.59 10.04
CA TRP A 103 5.52 3.63 8.71
C TRP A 103 6.15 5.01 8.47
N SER A 104 7.37 5.06 7.95
CA SER A 104 8.10 6.31 7.80
C SER A 104 9.13 6.25 6.67
N GLU A 105 9.29 7.38 5.96
CA GLU A 105 10.25 7.59 4.88
C GLU A 105 11.53 8.31 5.33
N ARG A 106 11.74 8.48 6.64
CA ARG A 106 12.81 9.29 7.24
C ARG A 106 14.23 8.94 6.77
N ASP A 107 14.44 7.70 6.32
CA ASP A 107 15.74 7.20 5.86
C ASP A 107 15.85 7.14 4.33
N GLY A 108 14.96 7.80 3.59
CA GLY A 108 14.94 7.84 2.13
C GLY A 108 14.08 6.76 1.47
N TRP A 109 13.84 5.66 2.17
CA TRP A 109 12.93 4.59 1.79
C TRP A 109 11.87 4.42 2.86
N ALA A 110 10.69 3.98 2.46
CA ALA A 110 9.62 3.71 3.40
C ALA A 110 9.85 2.41 4.16
N HIS A 111 9.87 2.50 5.48
CA HIS A 111 10.12 1.38 6.37
C HIS A 111 9.25 1.40 7.62
N LEU A 112 9.26 0.29 8.35
CA LEU A 112 8.52 0.13 9.60
C LEU A 112 9.45 0.33 10.81
N TYR A 113 8.94 1.06 11.79
CA TYR A 113 9.62 1.39 13.03
C TYR A 113 8.75 1.01 14.23
N LEU A 114 9.33 0.36 15.22
CA LEU A 114 8.67 -0.04 16.45
C LEU A 114 8.89 1.01 17.53
N TYR A 115 7.81 1.47 18.15
CA TYR A 115 7.80 2.39 19.27
C TYR A 115 7.06 1.78 20.47
N ASP A 116 7.33 2.27 21.68
CA ASP A 116 6.41 2.05 22.78
C ASP A 116 5.17 2.96 22.67
N ALA A 117 4.18 2.77 23.53
CA ALA A 117 2.95 3.57 23.53
C ALA A 117 3.18 5.05 23.93
N GLN A 118 4.34 5.39 24.47
CA GLN A 118 4.76 6.74 24.82
C GLN A 118 5.50 7.45 23.68
N GLY A 119 5.79 6.74 22.58
CA GLY A 119 6.47 7.28 21.42
C GLY A 119 7.99 7.18 21.49
N ASN A 120 8.56 6.38 22.38
CA ASN A 120 9.99 6.11 22.38
C ASN A 120 10.32 5.04 21.33
N LEU A 121 11.25 5.35 20.45
CA LEU A 121 11.72 4.40 19.41
C LEU A 121 12.41 3.21 20.06
N LYS A 122 11.93 2.01 19.76
CA LYS A 122 12.55 0.74 20.22
C LYS A 122 13.56 0.23 19.21
N ASN A 123 13.11 0.06 17.97
CA ASN A 123 13.99 -0.36 16.88
C ASN A 123 13.33 -0.09 15.51
N ARG A 124 14.17 -0.16 14.48
CA ARG A 124 13.75 -0.23 13.08
C ARG A 124 13.45 -1.70 12.74
N ILE A 125 12.24 -1.97 12.22
CA ILE A 125 11.80 -3.33 11.88
C ILE A 125 12.32 -3.74 10.49
N THR A 126 12.21 -2.84 9.50
CA THR A 126 12.64 -3.11 8.12
C THR A 126 13.69 -2.11 7.66
N LYS A 127 14.57 -2.51 6.73
CA LYS A 127 15.65 -1.68 6.20
C LYS A 127 16.11 -2.14 4.82
N GLY A 128 16.63 -1.24 4.02
CA GLY A 128 17.21 -1.55 2.71
C GLY A 128 16.75 -0.60 1.60
N PRO A 129 17.29 -0.73 0.38
CA PRO A 129 16.90 0.09 -0.77
C PRO A 129 15.62 -0.48 -1.44
N TRP A 130 14.51 -0.46 -0.73
CA TRP A 130 13.20 -0.95 -1.16
C TRP A 130 12.08 -0.34 -0.31
N HIS A 131 10.87 -0.37 -0.81
CA HIS A 131 9.73 0.35 -0.27
C HIS A 131 8.74 -0.60 0.41
N VAL A 132 8.37 -0.30 1.66
CA VAL A 132 7.20 -0.90 2.32
C VAL A 132 5.96 -0.13 1.90
N ASP A 133 5.00 -0.79 1.26
CA ASP A 133 3.75 -0.15 0.87
C ASP A 133 2.77 -0.06 2.04
N ALA A 134 2.41 -1.19 2.64
CA ALA A 134 1.41 -1.22 3.71
C ALA A 134 1.58 -2.40 4.65
N ILE A 135 1.16 -2.23 5.91
CA ILE A 135 0.98 -3.33 6.86
C ILE A 135 -0.31 -4.07 6.50
N VAL A 136 -0.22 -5.40 6.43
CA VAL A 136 -1.37 -6.28 6.19
C VAL A 136 -1.99 -6.72 7.50
N ASP A 137 -1.18 -7.23 8.45
CA ASP A 137 -1.64 -7.60 9.78
C ASP A 137 -0.46 -7.70 10.78
N VAL A 138 -0.79 -7.74 12.07
CA VAL A 138 0.19 -7.84 13.17
C VAL A 138 -0.17 -9.00 14.08
N ASP A 139 0.65 -10.03 14.08
CA ASP A 139 0.56 -11.13 15.04
C ASP A 139 1.28 -10.73 16.34
N SER A 140 0.52 -10.12 17.24
CA SER A 140 1.05 -9.63 18.51
C SER A 140 1.55 -10.75 19.42
N LYS A 141 0.95 -11.95 19.34
CA LYS A 141 1.32 -13.11 20.16
C LYS A 141 2.69 -13.65 19.77
N ASN A 142 2.93 -13.80 18.46
CA ASN A 142 4.19 -14.31 17.94
C ASN A 142 5.19 -13.19 17.60
N ARG A 143 4.80 -11.92 17.81
CA ARG A 143 5.59 -10.72 17.53
C ARG A 143 6.07 -10.64 16.09
N VAL A 144 5.16 -10.83 15.15
CA VAL A 144 5.40 -10.80 13.71
C VAL A 144 4.51 -9.75 13.06
N VAL A 145 5.03 -9.00 12.09
CA VAL A 145 4.26 -8.16 11.20
C VAL A 145 4.29 -8.72 9.77
N TYR A 146 3.12 -8.74 9.14
CA TYR A 146 2.93 -9.04 7.72
C TYR A 146 2.72 -7.74 6.97
N PHE A 147 3.46 -7.54 5.89
CA PHE A 147 3.42 -6.28 5.14
C PHE A 147 3.66 -6.51 3.66
N LYS A 148 3.15 -5.58 2.84
CA LYS A 148 3.46 -5.52 1.42
C LYS A 148 4.65 -4.62 1.17
N ALA A 149 5.48 -5.01 0.23
CA ALA A 149 6.61 -4.22 -0.22
C ALA A 149 6.92 -4.47 -1.70
N ASN A 150 7.57 -3.51 -2.33
CA ASN A 150 8.01 -3.56 -3.71
C ASN A 150 9.49 -3.15 -3.85
N ALA A 151 10.04 -3.28 -5.05
CA ALA A 151 11.43 -2.96 -5.40
C ALA A 151 12.50 -3.76 -4.62
N ARG A 152 12.13 -4.84 -3.93
CA ARG A 152 13.07 -5.67 -3.18
C ARG A 152 13.58 -6.89 -3.96
N GLU A 153 12.70 -7.52 -4.74
CA GLU A 153 13.06 -8.72 -5.46
C GLU A 153 13.74 -8.36 -6.80
N LYS A 154 15.03 -8.70 -6.91
CA LYS A 154 15.85 -8.34 -8.08
C LYS A 154 15.47 -9.08 -9.37
N GLY A 155 14.65 -10.13 -9.26
CA GLY A 155 14.16 -10.91 -10.40
C GLY A 155 12.89 -10.37 -11.02
N ASP A 156 12.28 -9.34 -10.42
CA ASP A 156 11.04 -8.77 -10.94
C ASP A 156 11.28 -7.99 -12.24
N THR A 157 10.35 -8.16 -13.18
CA THR A 157 10.34 -7.43 -14.46
C THR A 157 10.17 -5.92 -14.26
N THR A 158 9.52 -5.52 -13.17
CA THR A 158 9.31 -4.13 -12.79
C THR A 158 9.42 -3.96 -11.26
N PRO A 159 9.97 -2.84 -10.76
CA PRO A 159 10.06 -2.58 -9.33
C PRO A 159 8.69 -2.32 -8.66
N TYR A 160 7.61 -2.25 -9.43
CA TYR A 160 6.26 -1.97 -8.92
C TYR A 160 5.47 -3.22 -8.52
N TYR A 161 6.03 -4.43 -8.69
CA TYR A 161 5.37 -5.63 -8.19
C TYR A 161 5.39 -5.64 -6.67
N GLU A 162 4.20 -5.75 -6.09
CA GLU A 162 4.02 -5.88 -4.66
C GLU A 162 4.08 -7.35 -4.24
N HIS A 163 4.84 -7.62 -3.19
CA HIS A 163 4.94 -8.93 -2.57
C HIS A 163 4.56 -8.86 -1.09
N LEU A 164 4.07 -9.96 -0.56
CA LEU A 164 3.85 -10.13 0.87
C LEU A 164 5.11 -10.64 1.55
N TYR A 165 5.46 -10.00 2.63
CA TYR A 165 6.56 -10.38 3.53
C TYR A 165 6.06 -10.55 4.95
N ARG A 166 6.84 -11.28 5.73
CA ARG A 166 6.75 -11.29 7.19
C ARG A 166 8.11 -10.95 7.80
N VAL A 167 8.09 -10.34 8.98
CA VAL A 167 9.29 -10.06 9.76
C VAL A 167 8.93 -10.02 11.25
N ASN A 168 9.86 -10.41 12.12
CA ASN A 168 9.69 -10.24 13.55
C ASN A 168 9.76 -8.76 13.93
N LEU A 169 9.06 -8.35 15.00
CA LEU A 169 9.03 -6.95 15.44
C LEU A 169 10.41 -6.41 15.85
N ASP A 170 11.37 -7.28 16.15
CA ASP A 170 12.78 -6.92 16.39
C ASP A 170 13.60 -6.71 15.11
N GLY A 171 12.99 -6.94 13.94
CA GLY A 171 13.62 -6.82 12.62
C GLY A 171 14.32 -8.08 12.14
N SER A 172 14.32 -9.15 12.91
CA SER A 172 14.89 -10.45 12.50
C SER A 172 13.89 -11.26 11.66
N GLY A 173 14.38 -12.29 10.95
CA GLY A 173 13.54 -13.29 10.30
C GLY A 173 12.71 -12.74 9.12
N LEU A 174 13.18 -11.70 8.42
CA LEU A 174 12.53 -11.21 7.20
C LEU A 174 12.43 -12.31 6.16
N LYS A 175 11.21 -12.60 5.72
CA LYS A 175 10.91 -13.68 4.77
C LYS A 175 9.87 -13.23 3.74
N LEU A 176 10.13 -13.55 2.45
CA LEU A 176 9.18 -13.45 1.36
C LEU A 176 8.13 -14.56 1.48
N ILE A 177 6.85 -14.21 1.35
CA ILE A 177 5.72 -15.15 1.44
C ILE A 177 5.16 -15.47 0.05
N THR A 178 5.06 -14.47 -0.83
CA THR A 178 4.53 -14.63 -2.19
C THR A 178 5.64 -14.46 -3.22
N PRO A 179 6.35 -15.55 -3.56
CA PRO A 179 7.42 -15.49 -4.56
C PRO A 179 6.87 -15.49 -5.99
N GLY A 180 7.68 -15.03 -6.93
CA GLY A 180 7.40 -15.02 -8.37
C GLY A 180 7.34 -13.61 -8.93
N ASP A 181 7.61 -13.48 -10.22
CA ASP A 181 7.61 -12.21 -10.96
C ASP A 181 6.17 -11.80 -11.30
N TYR A 182 5.40 -11.43 -10.28
CA TYR A 182 3.99 -11.03 -10.37
C TYR A 182 3.65 -9.92 -9.40
N PHE A 183 2.59 -9.20 -9.71
CA PHE A 183 1.88 -8.37 -8.72
C PHE A 183 0.95 -9.25 -7.90
N HIS A 184 1.03 -9.18 -6.57
CA HIS A 184 0.29 -10.00 -5.62
C HIS A 184 -0.78 -9.21 -4.88
N LEU A 185 -2.03 -9.65 -5.00
CA LEU A 185 -3.16 -9.14 -4.22
C LEU A 185 -3.48 -10.14 -3.13
N VAL A 186 -3.02 -9.84 -1.92
CA VAL A 186 -3.11 -10.76 -0.80
C VAL A 186 -4.27 -10.43 0.13
N SER A 187 -4.90 -11.47 0.66
CA SER A 187 -5.85 -11.40 1.76
C SER A 187 -5.48 -12.43 2.81
N MET A 188 -5.36 -12.00 4.06
CA MET A 188 -5.01 -12.86 5.18
C MET A 188 -6.26 -13.19 6.01
N ASP A 189 -6.39 -14.43 6.46
CA ASP A 189 -7.48 -14.85 7.34
C ASP A 189 -7.31 -14.28 8.76
N LYS A 190 -8.41 -14.22 9.52
CA LYS A 190 -8.40 -13.68 10.89
C LYS A 190 -7.45 -14.41 11.85
N SER A 191 -7.16 -15.67 11.60
CA SER A 191 -6.22 -16.44 12.42
C SER A 191 -4.76 -16.22 12.03
N MET A 192 -4.51 -15.46 10.96
CA MET A 192 -3.19 -15.22 10.37
C MET A 192 -2.42 -16.51 10.00
N ARG A 193 -3.15 -17.60 9.72
CA ARG A 193 -2.56 -18.89 9.32
C ARG A 193 -2.56 -19.11 7.83
N TYR A 194 -3.53 -18.53 7.12
CA TYR A 194 -3.74 -18.74 5.71
C TYR A 194 -3.78 -17.42 4.96
N ILE A 195 -3.25 -17.44 3.75
CA ILE A 195 -3.16 -16.30 2.85
C ILE A 195 -3.73 -16.74 1.51
N VAL A 196 -4.73 -16.02 1.03
CA VAL A 196 -5.20 -16.12 -0.35
C VAL A 196 -4.45 -15.06 -1.15
N ASP A 197 -3.78 -15.48 -2.20
CA ASP A 197 -3.02 -14.64 -3.10
C ASP A 197 -3.57 -14.73 -4.51
N ASN A 198 -4.10 -13.63 -5.02
CA ASN A 198 -4.45 -13.48 -6.43
C ASN A 198 -3.30 -12.74 -7.12
N TYR A 199 -2.62 -13.41 -8.03
CA TYR A 199 -1.43 -12.89 -8.67
C TYR A 199 -1.54 -12.88 -10.18
N SER A 200 -0.96 -11.85 -10.78
CA SER A 200 -0.87 -11.70 -12.25
C SER A 200 0.12 -10.61 -12.62
N ARG A 201 0.51 -10.64 -13.89
CA ARG A 201 1.05 -9.46 -14.61
C ARG A 201 -0.03 -8.92 -15.53
N VAL A 202 0.21 -7.77 -16.15
CA VAL A 202 -0.71 -7.20 -17.15
C VAL A 202 -0.96 -8.13 -18.33
N ASN A 203 0.01 -8.99 -18.63
CA ASN A 203 0.05 -9.90 -19.77
C ASN A 203 0.00 -11.38 -19.41
N THR A 204 -0.53 -11.72 -18.23
CA THR A 204 -0.75 -13.11 -17.81
C THR A 204 -2.19 -13.35 -17.36
N ILE A 205 -2.64 -14.58 -17.49
CA ILE A 205 -3.91 -15.03 -16.92
C ILE A 205 -3.80 -14.94 -15.39
N PRO A 206 -4.75 -14.29 -14.69
CA PRO A 206 -4.77 -14.26 -13.23
C PRO A 206 -4.97 -15.65 -12.64
N ALA A 207 -4.24 -15.94 -11.58
CA ALA A 207 -4.42 -17.15 -10.80
C ALA A 207 -4.52 -16.83 -9.31
N THR A 208 -5.17 -17.70 -8.56
CA THR A 208 -5.34 -17.58 -7.12
C THR A 208 -4.81 -18.82 -6.42
N ALA A 209 -3.96 -18.64 -5.43
CA ALA A 209 -3.39 -19.71 -4.64
C ALA A 209 -3.58 -19.49 -3.15
N LEU A 210 -3.58 -20.59 -2.40
CA LEU A 210 -3.58 -20.61 -0.95
C LEU A 210 -2.16 -20.88 -0.45
N TYR A 211 -1.71 -20.06 0.48
CA TYR A 211 -0.45 -20.21 1.19
C TYR A 211 -0.69 -20.34 2.70
N ASP A 212 0.24 -20.97 3.40
CA ASP A 212 0.34 -20.81 4.84
C ASP A 212 1.12 -19.54 5.21
N ASN A 213 1.13 -19.18 6.47
CA ASN A 213 1.82 -18.00 6.96
C ASN A 213 3.37 -18.15 7.00
N GLN A 214 3.88 -19.29 6.57
CA GLN A 214 5.29 -19.53 6.36
C GLN A 214 5.68 -19.39 4.87
N GLY A 215 4.73 -19.14 3.98
CA GLY A 215 4.96 -19.01 2.55
C GLY A 215 5.02 -20.36 1.82
N ASN A 216 4.55 -21.44 2.42
CA ASN A 216 4.37 -22.69 1.70
C ASN A 216 3.07 -22.62 0.90
N ARG A 217 3.17 -22.84 -0.41
CA ARG A 217 2.00 -22.92 -1.28
C ARG A 217 1.28 -24.25 -1.02
N LEU A 218 0.03 -24.16 -0.61
CA LEU A 218 -0.78 -25.31 -0.24
C LEU A 218 -1.55 -25.89 -1.43
N MET A 219 -2.16 -24.99 -2.23
CA MET A 219 -2.93 -25.40 -3.41
C MET A 219 -3.20 -24.21 -4.34
N THR A 220 -3.53 -24.50 -5.59
CA THR A 220 -4.21 -23.56 -6.50
C THR A 220 -5.69 -23.55 -6.14
N LEU A 221 -6.28 -22.37 -5.99
CA LEU A 221 -7.70 -22.19 -5.76
C LEU A 221 -8.44 -22.01 -7.07
N GLU A 222 -7.93 -21.17 -7.97
CA GLU A 222 -8.57 -20.81 -9.22
C GLU A 222 -7.54 -20.30 -10.24
N GLU A 223 -7.79 -20.64 -11.51
CA GLU A 223 -7.17 -20.01 -12.67
C GLU A 223 -8.27 -19.52 -13.61
N SER A 224 -8.19 -18.28 -14.06
CA SER A 224 -9.21 -17.74 -14.95
C SER A 224 -9.17 -18.41 -16.32
N ASP A 225 -10.32 -18.77 -16.88
CA ASP A 225 -10.42 -19.30 -18.24
C ASP A 225 -10.57 -18.17 -19.26
N PHE A 226 -9.55 -17.97 -20.09
CA PHE A 226 -9.50 -16.95 -21.16
C PHE A 226 -9.81 -17.51 -22.54
N SER A 227 -10.23 -18.76 -22.66
CA SER A 227 -10.46 -19.43 -23.96
C SER A 227 -11.43 -18.65 -24.85
N GLN A 228 -12.55 -18.17 -24.28
CA GLN A 228 -13.52 -17.38 -25.03
C GLN A 228 -13.00 -15.99 -25.42
N LEU A 229 -12.21 -15.37 -24.56
CA LEU A 229 -11.58 -14.09 -24.87
C LEU A 229 -10.59 -14.24 -26.02
N PHE A 230 -9.75 -15.27 -26.01
CA PHE A 230 -8.81 -15.53 -27.09
C PHE A 230 -9.51 -15.89 -28.40
N MET A 231 -10.60 -16.64 -28.36
CA MET A 231 -11.43 -16.91 -29.55
C MET A 231 -12.04 -15.62 -30.11
N ALA A 232 -12.35 -14.64 -29.27
CA ALA A 232 -12.82 -13.31 -29.68
C ALA A 232 -11.68 -12.38 -30.16
N GLY A 233 -10.44 -12.88 -30.21
CA GLY A 233 -9.29 -12.13 -30.70
C GLY A 233 -8.57 -11.30 -29.65
N TYR A 234 -8.89 -11.45 -28.37
CA TYR A 234 -8.22 -10.73 -27.28
C TYR A 234 -6.71 -10.98 -27.31
N LYS A 235 -5.96 -9.90 -27.15
CA LYS A 235 -4.51 -9.90 -26.95
C LYS A 235 -4.18 -9.14 -25.69
N PHE A 236 -3.24 -9.66 -24.92
CA PHE A 236 -2.73 -8.96 -23.76
C PHE A 236 -2.04 -7.66 -24.12
N PRO A 237 -2.08 -6.65 -23.23
CA PRO A 237 -1.23 -5.48 -23.38
C PRO A 237 0.24 -5.85 -23.19
N GLU A 238 1.13 -5.00 -23.71
CA GLU A 238 2.56 -5.23 -23.73
C GLU A 238 3.25 -4.33 -22.70
N PRO A 239 3.86 -4.90 -21.64
CA PRO A 239 4.72 -4.14 -20.76
C PRO A 239 6.01 -3.72 -21.49
N PHE A 240 6.52 -2.54 -21.19
CA PHE A 240 7.77 -2.02 -21.74
C PHE A 240 8.52 -1.16 -20.73
N SER A 241 9.80 -0.93 -20.98
CA SER A 241 10.58 0.08 -20.28
C SER A 241 11.37 0.94 -21.27
N VAL A 242 11.55 2.20 -20.91
CA VAL A 242 12.34 3.17 -21.69
C VAL A 242 13.15 4.04 -20.74
N LYS A 243 14.25 4.60 -21.23
CA LYS A 243 14.99 5.59 -20.45
C LYS A 243 14.25 6.92 -20.42
N ALA A 244 14.23 7.55 -19.26
CA ALA A 244 13.75 8.92 -19.08
C ALA A 244 14.65 9.93 -19.81
N ALA A 245 14.25 11.19 -19.83
CA ALA A 245 15.02 12.26 -20.48
C ALA A 245 16.42 12.48 -19.86
N ASP A 246 16.65 12.02 -18.63
CA ASP A 246 17.96 12.05 -17.96
C ASP A 246 18.95 10.99 -18.50
N GLY A 247 18.46 10.04 -19.34
CA GLY A 247 19.24 8.95 -19.91
C GLY A 247 19.64 7.85 -18.92
N VAL A 248 19.26 7.96 -17.65
CA VAL A 248 19.66 7.06 -16.57
C VAL A 248 18.46 6.29 -15.99
N THR A 249 17.38 6.99 -15.66
CA THR A 249 16.21 6.43 -14.97
C THR A 249 15.38 5.58 -15.94
N ASP A 250 15.01 4.37 -15.51
CA ASP A 250 14.08 3.52 -16.26
C ASP A 250 12.63 3.90 -15.93
N LEU A 251 11.85 4.19 -16.98
CA LEU A 251 10.42 4.38 -16.92
C LEU A 251 9.73 3.11 -17.38
N TYR A 252 8.78 2.62 -16.61
CA TYR A 252 8.02 1.42 -16.93
C TYR A 252 6.62 1.80 -17.40
N GLY A 253 6.11 1.08 -18.37
CA GLY A 253 4.82 1.35 -18.96
C GLY A 253 4.13 0.12 -19.50
N VAL A 254 2.90 0.32 -19.95
CA VAL A 254 2.06 -0.68 -20.60
C VAL A 254 1.46 -0.08 -21.86
N MET A 255 1.58 -0.81 -22.95
CA MET A 255 1.05 -0.44 -24.26
C MET A 255 -0.13 -1.34 -24.62
N TYR A 256 -1.24 -0.72 -24.98
CA TYR A 256 -2.47 -1.37 -25.41
C TYR A 256 -2.63 -1.14 -26.91
N LYS A 257 -2.79 -2.22 -27.68
CA LYS A 257 -2.96 -2.18 -29.13
C LYS A 257 -4.35 -2.70 -29.51
N PRO A 258 -4.89 -2.29 -30.67
CA PRO A 258 -6.06 -2.98 -31.24
C PRO A 258 -5.83 -4.49 -31.35
N PHE A 259 -6.85 -5.31 -31.19
CA PHE A 259 -6.71 -6.77 -31.30
C PHE A 259 -6.33 -7.19 -32.73
N ASP A 260 -6.74 -6.41 -33.73
CA ASP A 260 -6.38 -6.55 -35.14
C ASP A 260 -5.16 -5.71 -35.55
N PHE A 261 -4.30 -5.33 -34.58
CA PHE A 261 -3.12 -4.51 -34.81
C PHE A 261 -2.25 -5.08 -35.96
N ASP A 262 -1.93 -4.22 -36.92
CA ASP A 262 -1.11 -4.50 -38.08
C ASP A 262 0.09 -3.54 -38.07
N SER A 263 1.30 -4.08 -37.91
CA SER A 263 2.54 -3.29 -37.82
C SER A 263 2.90 -2.55 -39.13
N THR A 264 2.22 -2.83 -40.24
CA THR A 264 2.39 -2.12 -41.51
C THR A 264 1.54 -0.85 -41.60
N LYS A 265 0.60 -0.64 -40.67
CA LYS A 265 -0.28 0.52 -40.62
C LYS A 265 0.22 1.56 -39.62
N VAL A 266 -0.23 2.80 -39.81
CA VAL A 266 0.02 3.91 -38.88
C VAL A 266 -1.21 4.07 -38.00
N TYR A 267 -0.97 4.15 -36.67
CA TYR A 267 -2.03 4.32 -35.68
C TYR A 267 -1.81 5.63 -34.93
N PRO A 268 -2.88 6.37 -34.62
CA PRO A 268 -2.79 7.47 -33.69
C PRO A 268 -2.48 6.96 -32.29
N VAL A 269 -1.65 7.70 -31.53
CA VAL A 269 -1.22 7.33 -30.20
C VAL A 269 -1.90 8.20 -29.14
N ILE A 270 -2.46 7.57 -28.12
CA ILE A 270 -2.97 8.25 -26.94
C ILE A 270 -2.03 7.94 -25.76
N ASN A 271 -1.43 8.97 -25.20
CA ASN A 271 -0.73 8.86 -23.93
C ASN A 271 -1.73 9.09 -22.80
N TYR A 272 -2.11 8.01 -22.10
CA TYR A 272 -3.01 8.09 -20.95
C TYR A 272 -2.18 8.35 -19.69
N VAL A 273 -2.33 9.53 -19.12
CA VAL A 273 -1.57 9.98 -17.96
C VAL A 273 -2.51 10.28 -16.79
N TYR A 274 -2.03 10.01 -15.58
CA TYR A 274 -2.65 10.48 -14.36
C TYR A 274 -1.66 11.44 -13.66
N PRO A 275 -1.71 12.74 -13.99
CA PRO A 275 -0.72 13.69 -13.50
C PRO A 275 -1.00 14.02 -12.04
N GLY A 276 -0.02 13.83 -11.20
CA GLY A 276 -0.06 14.19 -9.79
C GLY A 276 1.12 13.55 -9.05
N PRO A 277 1.70 14.20 -8.05
CA PRO A 277 2.76 13.59 -7.27
C PRO A 277 2.21 12.37 -6.54
N GLN A 278 3.04 11.33 -6.38
CA GLN A 278 2.75 10.13 -5.62
C GLN A 278 1.56 9.31 -6.17
N GLN A 279 1.28 9.39 -7.46
CA GLN A 279 0.20 8.62 -8.10
C GLN A 279 0.69 7.95 -9.38
N GLU A 280 0.47 6.65 -9.49
CA GLU A 280 0.79 5.88 -10.67
C GLU A 280 -0.50 5.57 -11.45
N GLY A 281 -0.53 5.97 -12.72
CA GLY A 281 -1.64 5.68 -13.64
C GLY A 281 -1.52 4.32 -14.33
N THR A 282 -0.38 3.67 -14.20
CA THR A 282 -0.09 2.41 -14.84
C THR A 282 -0.47 1.25 -13.94
N PHE A 283 -1.23 0.29 -14.45
CA PHE A 283 -1.53 -0.93 -13.73
C PHE A 283 -0.51 -2.01 -14.10
N PHE A 284 0.11 -2.62 -13.11
CA PHE A 284 1.11 -3.67 -13.30
C PHE A 284 0.54 -5.08 -13.15
N ARG A 285 -0.75 -5.21 -12.85
CA ARG A 285 -1.50 -6.47 -12.81
C ARG A 285 -2.56 -6.51 -13.89
N TYR A 286 -3.08 -7.67 -14.20
CA TYR A 286 -4.22 -7.81 -15.10
C TYR A 286 -5.45 -7.09 -14.53
N ILE A 287 -6.09 -6.30 -15.37
CA ILE A 287 -7.38 -5.66 -15.11
C ILE A 287 -8.27 -5.96 -16.31
N PRO A 288 -9.41 -6.66 -16.11
CA PRO A 288 -10.26 -7.06 -17.21
C PRO A 288 -10.84 -5.84 -17.91
N LEU A 289 -10.63 -5.78 -19.24
CA LEU A 289 -11.26 -4.83 -20.18
C LEU A 289 -11.30 -3.39 -19.61
N ASN A 290 -10.14 -2.86 -19.24
CA ASN A 290 -10.06 -1.53 -18.67
C ASN A 290 -10.73 -0.52 -19.62
N PRO A 291 -11.79 0.20 -19.17
CA PRO A 291 -12.58 1.06 -20.04
C PRO A 291 -11.80 2.27 -20.59
N ARG A 292 -10.67 2.59 -20.00
CA ARG A 292 -9.86 3.76 -20.38
C ARG A 292 -8.74 3.41 -21.36
N THR A 293 -8.23 2.19 -21.33
CA THR A 293 -7.09 1.77 -22.15
C THR A 293 -7.52 0.76 -23.21
N ASP A 294 -8.08 -0.39 -22.82
CA ASP A 294 -8.50 -1.41 -23.78
C ASP A 294 -9.57 -0.90 -24.76
N ARG A 295 -10.59 -0.18 -24.28
CA ARG A 295 -11.65 0.33 -25.15
C ARG A 295 -11.15 1.35 -26.15
N LEU A 296 -10.24 2.25 -25.73
CA LEU A 296 -9.63 3.19 -26.66
C LEU A 296 -8.75 2.47 -27.69
N ALA A 297 -8.04 1.43 -27.28
CA ALA A 297 -7.26 0.62 -28.22
C ALA A 297 -8.16 -0.05 -29.24
N GLN A 298 -9.31 -0.62 -28.84
CA GLN A 298 -10.28 -1.23 -29.77
C GLN A 298 -10.99 -0.21 -30.67
N ALA A 299 -10.92 1.09 -30.35
CA ALA A 299 -11.39 2.17 -31.25
C ALA A 299 -10.36 2.57 -32.31
N GLY A 300 -9.23 1.87 -32.40
CA GLY A 300 -8.20 2.07 -33.43
C GLY A 300 -7.01 2.93 -32.99
N PHE A 301 -6.77 3.07 -31.70
CA PHE A 301 -5.61 3.79 -31.15
C PHE A 301 -4.58 2.84 -30.58
N VAL A 302 -3.31 3.24 -30.59
CA VAL A 302 -2.33 2.69 -29.65
C VAL A 302 -2.38 3.53 -28.37
N VAL A 303 -2.67 2.90 -27.25
CA VAL A 303 -2.76 3.60 -25.95
C VAL A 303 -1.55 3.24 -25.12
N VAL A 304 -0.85 4.23 -24.61
CA VAL A 304 0.33 4.08 -23.77
C VAL A 304 0.04 4.66 -22.39
N CYS A 305 0.24 3.84 -21.36
CA CYS A 305 0.34 4.28 -19.98
C CYS A 305 1.78 4.12 -19.54
N MET A 306 2.38 5.14 -18.97
CA MET A 306 3.77 5.10 -18.55
C MET A 306 3.94 5.94 -17.29
N GLY A 307 4.73 5.45 -16.35
CA GLY A 307 5.20 6.22 -15.22
C GLY A 307 5.97 7.45 -15.69
N CYS A 308 6.03 8.46 -14.86
CA CYS A 308 6.79 9.67 -15.13
C CYS A 308 7.99 9.73 -14.16
N LEU A 309 8.97 10.55 -14.45
CA LEU A 309 10.18 10.68 -13.61
C LEU A 309 9.85 10.98 -12.13
N LEU A 310 8.73 11.67 -11.89
CA LEU A 310 8.23 11.96 -10.54
C LEU A 310 7.63 10.75 -9.81
N TYR A 311 7.35 9.64 -10.52
CA TYR A 311 6.68 8.45 -9.99
C TYR A 311 7.54 7.20 -9.99
N THR A 312 8.66 7.23 -10.68
CA THR A 312 9.55 6.08 -10.82
C THR A 312 10.56 5.97 -9.71
N SER A 313 10.70 7.02 -8.91
CA SER A 313 11.48 6.95 -7.69
C SER A 313 10.65 6.28 -6.61
N PRO A 314 11.07 5.15 -6.06
CA PRO A 314 10.41 4.54 -4.92
C PRO A 314 10.61 5.35 -3.63
N SER A 315 11.36 6.45 -3.69
CA SER A 315 11.55 7.39 -2.60
C SER A 315 11.01 8.78 -2.97
N PRO A 316 10.13 9.38 -2.16
CA PRO A 316 9.65 10.74 -2.37
C PRO A 316 10.74 11.81 -2.24
N ARG A 317 11.97 11.43 -1.90
CA ARG A 317 13.11 12.35 -1.82
C ARG A 317 13.76 12.66 -3.17
N ASP A 318 13.45 11.87 -4.19
CA ASP A 318 14.05 12.01 -5.52
C ASP A 318 13.15 12.80 -6.49
N SER A 319 12.05 13.38 -5.99
CA SER A 319 11.11 14.23 -6.74
C SER A 319 11.21 15.70 -6.35
#